data_50402dd73b0b3bc8ce8db23c452ba512
#
_entry.id   50402dd73b0b3bc8ce8db23c452ba512
#
_cell.length_a   1.000
_cell.length_b   1.000
_cell.length_c   1.000
_cell.angle_alpha   90.00
_cell.angle_beta   90.00
_cell.angle_gamma   90.00
#
_symmetry.space_group_name_H-M   'P 1'
#
loop_
_entity.id
_entity.type
_entity.pdbx_description
1 polymer ?
#
loop_
_entity_poly.entity_id
_entity_poly.type
_entity_poly.pdbx_seq_one_letter_code
_entity_poly.pdbx_strand_id
1 'polypeptide(L)'
;TNYCVSESYEPGSTFKPVTVASALEEGVVKDGDTYVCKGFETVADYKLKCHVFSTIGSHGSLTVEQALMNSCNPYMIHLALEMGNSRFAYYQSLFGFGKITGIDLPGETTGIVYGDRMTTIDAACNSFGQTINVNMMQMMAAYCSIINGGMLYQPHIVKRIESANGEVVKEYKAN
;
A
#
# COMPACT_ATOMS: atom_id res chain seq x y z
N THR A 1 20.06 -15.50 -3.00
CA THR A 1 18.84 -14.74 -3.30
C THR A 1 18.31 -14.17 -1.99
N ASN A 2 17.99 -12.90 -1.97
CA ASN A 2 17.35 -12.25 -0.81
C ASN A 2 15.87 -12.09 -1.09
N TYR A 3 15.03 -12.88 -0.45
CA TYR A 3 13.58 -12.90 -0.66
C TYR A 3 12.90 -11.54 -0.41
N CYS A 4 13.45 -10.70 0.46
CA CYS A 4 12.89 -9.39 0.74
C CYS A 4 12.86 -8.45 -0.48
N VAL A 5 13.73 -8.70 -1.47
CA VAL A 5 13.84 -7.88 -2.67
C VAL A 5 13.49 -8.63 -3.95
N SER A 6 13.76 -9.96 -3.99
CA SER A 6 13.61 -10.76 -5.23
C SER A 6 12.22 -11.38 -5.41
N GLU A 7 11.45 -11.51 -4.36
CA GLU A 7 10.11 -12.08 -4.40
C GLU A 7 9.04 -11.00 -4.26
N SER A 8 7.92 -11.22 -4.93
CA SER A 8 6.73 -10.37 -4.77
C SER A 8 5.55 -11.19 -4.28
N TYR A 9 4.68 -10.55 -3.51
CA TYR A 9 3.52 -11.18 -2.89
C TYR A 9 2.33 -10.21 -2.85
N GLU A 10 1.13 -10.74 -2.68
CA GLU A 10 -0.04 -9.93 -2.39
C GLU A 10 0.01 -9.44 -0.93
N PRO A 11 0.12 -8.13 -0.66
CA PRO A 11 0.32 -7.61 0.69
C PRO A 11 -0.90 -7.80 1.61
N GLY A 12 -2.07 -8.04 1.03
CA GLY A 12 -3.30 -8.19 1.79
C GLY A 12 -3.59 -6.96 2.65
N SER A 13 -4.15 -7.17 3.83
CA SER A 13 -4.57 -6.08 4.73
C SER A 13 -3.45 -5.14 5.18
N THR A 14 -2.17 -5.50 4.99
CA THR A 14 -1.07 -4.57 5.25
C THR A 14 -1.01 -3.43 4.23
N PHE A 15 -1.72 -3.52 3.11
CA PHE A 15 -1.83 -2.43 2.13
C PHE A 15 -2.84 -1.34 2.53
N LYS A 16 -3.76 -1.60 3.45
CA LYS A 16 -4.84 -0.68 3.85
C LYS A 16 -4.37 0.69 4.35
N PRO A 17 -3.27 0.82 5.12
CA PRO A 17 -2.73 2.12 5.47
C PRO A 17 -2.37 2.99 4.26
N VAL A 18 -1.88 2.37 3.17
CA VAL A 18 -1.61 3.09 1.91
C VAL A 18 -2.92 3.61 1.30
N THR A 19 -3.97 2.79 1.26
CA THR A 19 -5.29 3.18 0.75
C THR A 19 -5.87 4.33 1.56
N VAL A 20 -5.81 4.26 2.89
CA VAL A 20 -6.33 5.30 3.79
C VAL A 20 -5.52 6.59 3.67
N ALA A 21 -4.18 6.52 3.63
CA ALA A 21 -3.33 7.69 3.45
C ALA A 21 -3.63 8.39 2.11
N SER A 22 -3.81 7.62 1.04
CA SER A 22 -4.20 8.14 -0.27
C SER A 22 -5.57 8.83 -0.24
N ALA A 23 -6.55 8.23 0.44
CA ALA A 23 -7.90 8.77 0.54
C ALA A 23 -7.97 10.05 1.38
N LEU A 24 -7.19 10.14 2.45
CA LEU A 24 -7.06 11.35 3.27
C LEU A 24 -6.40 12.48 2.48
N GLU A 25 -5.32 12.20 1.76
CA GLU A 25 -4.61 13.18 0.94
C GLU A 25 -5.48 13.69 -0.22
N GLU A 26 -6.26 12.81 -0.87
CA GLU A 26 -7.21 13.19 -1.92
C GLU A 26 -8.45 13.92 -1.37
N GLY A 27 -8.68 13.85 -0.05
CA GLY A 27 -9.79 14.52 0.62
C GLY A 27 -11.16 13.83 0.42
N VAL A 28 -11.18 12.56 -0.02
CA VAL A 28 -12.41 11.77 -0.15
C VAL A 28 -12.92 11.23 1.18
N VAL A 29 -12.10 11.29 2.21
CA VAL A 29 -12.47 10.97 3.61
C VAL A 29 -11.80 11.97 4.54
N LYS A 30 -12.50 12.31 5.63
CA LYS A 30 -12.02 13.22 6.69
C LYS A 30 -12.15 12.53 8.05
N ASP A 31 -11.42 13.07 9.02
CA ASP A 31 -11.58 12.65 10.41
C ASP A 31 -13.05 12.76 10.86
N GLY A 32 -13.54 11.70 11.49
CA GLY A 32 -14.92 11.57 11.95
C GLY A 32 -15.93 11.10 10.89
N ASP A 33 -15.57 11.01 9.61
CA ASP A 33 -16.44 10.42 8.60
C ASP A 33 -16.70 8.95 8.90
N THR A 34 -17.94 8.50 8.65
CA THR A 34 -18.36 7.13 8.90
C THR A 34 -18.88 6.45 7.64
N TYR A 35 -18.66 5.15 7.57
CA TYR A 35 -19.16 4.27 6.54
C TYR A 35 -19.87 3.06 7.14
N VAL A 36 -20.96 2.62 6.54
CA VAL A 36 -21.73 1.45 7.01
C VAL A 36 -21.31 0.19 6.27
N CYS A 37 -20.46 -0.61 6.91
CA CYS A 37 -20.08 -1.92 6.39
C CYS A 37 -21.26 -2.90 6.49
N LYS A 38 -21.78 -3.35 5.36
CA LYS A 38 -22.83 -4.38 5.26
C LYS A 38 -22.27 -5.81 5.17
N GLY A 39 -20.97 -5.97 5.42
CA GLY A 39 -20.27 -7.25 5.30
C GLY A 39 -19.76 -7.56 3.89
N PHE A 40 -20.14 -6.81 2.88
CA PHE A 40 -19.67 -6.92 1.50
C PHE A 40 -19.86 -5.61 0.74
N GLU A 41 -19.14 -5.48 -0.39
CA GLU A 41 -19.43 -4.51 -1.45
C GLU A 41 -19.67 -5.24 -2.77
N THR A 42 -20.55 -4.67 -3.60
CA THR A 42 -20.79 -5.17 -4.96
C THR A 42 -20.11 -4.21 -5.94
N VAL A 43 -19.13 -4.71 -6.68
CA VAL A 43 -18.38 -3.96 -7.67
C VAL A 43 -18.55 -4.66 -9.02
N ALA A 44 -19.19 -4.01 -9.96
CA ALA A 44 -19.70 -4.63 -11.18
C ALA A 44 -20.56 -5.87 -10.81
N ASP A 45 -20.21 -7.04 -11.30
CA ASP A 45 -20.93 -8.29 -11.03
C ASP A 45 -20.33 -9.11 -9.87
N TYR A 46 -19.32 -8.56 -9.14
CA TYR A 46 -18.59 -9.26 -8.10
C TYR A 46 -19.04 -8.82 -6.71
N LYS A 47 -19.29 -9.79 -5.84
CA LYS A 47 -19.56 -9.57 -4.42
C LYS A 47 -18.31 -9.79 -3.61
N LEU A 48 -17.63 -8.69 -3.28
CA LEU A 48 -16.40 -8.70 -2.46
C LEU A 48 -16.76 -8.69 -0.98
N LYS A 49 -16.43 -9.77 -0.29
CA LYS A 49 -16.82 -9.98 1.12
C LYS A 49 -15.81 -9.41 2.09
N CYS A 50 -16.31 -8.88 3.21
CA CYS A 50 -15.49 -8.64 4.38
C CYS A 50 -15.09 -9.97 5.05
N HIS A 51 -13.96 -10.01 5.73
CA HIS A 51 -13.51 -11.22 6.43
C HIS A 51 -14.50 -11.69 7.52
N VAL A 52 -15.27 -10.77 8.11
CA VAL A 52 -16.29 -11.09 9.12
C VAL A 52 -17.62 -11.58 8.53
N PHE A 53 -17.78 -11.60 7.21
CA PHE A 53 -19.05 -11.91 6.56
C PHE A 53 -19.63 -13.26 7.01
N SER A 54 -18.79 -14.28 7.18
CA SER A 54 -19.20 -15.64 7.56
C SER A 54 -19.30 -15.85 9.08
N THR A 55 -18.95 -14.86 9.90
CA THR A 55 -18.96 -14.95 11.37
C THR A 55 -20.03 -14.04 11.98
N ILE A 56 -19.77 -12.75 12.08
CA ILE A 56 -20.70 -11.76 12.64
C ILE A 56 -21.53 -11.02 11.57
N GLY A 57 -21.30 -11.31 10.30
CA GLY A 57 -22.03 -10.77 9.16
C GLY A 57 -21.47 -9.41 8.68
N SER A 58 -21.34 -8.42 9.54
CA SER A 58 -20.87 -7.09 9.18
C SER A 58 -20.26 -6.35 10.38
N HIS A 59 -19.50 -5.28 10.11
CA HIS A 59 -18.99 -4.39 11.16
C HIS A 59 -19.98 -3.28 11.57
N GLY A 60 -21.02 -3.02 10.75
CA GLY A 60 -21.89 -1.85 10.96
C GLY A 60 -21.19 -0.52 10.62
N SER A 61 -21.56 0.53 11.34
CA SER A 61 -20.99 1.87 11.14
C SER A 61 -19.59 1.97 11.77
N LEU A 62 -18.61 2.43 10.98
CA LEU A 62 -17.21 2.55 11.38
C LEU A 62 -16.67 3.93 10.97
N THR A 63 -15.81 4.53 11.80
CA THR A 63 -14.89 5.59 11.36
C THR A 63 -13.71 4.98 10.58
N VAL A 64 -12.87 5.81 9.96
CA VAL A 64 -11.69 5.34 9.21
C VAL A 64 -10.70 4.61 10.12
N GLU A 65 -10.49 5.09 11.36
CA GLU A 65 -9.64 4.43 12.36
C GLU A 65 -10.21 3.06 12.75
N GLN A 66 -11.52 3.01 13.03
CA GLN A 66 -12.20 1.76 13.36
C GLN A 66 -12.16 0.77 12.20
N ALA A 67 -12.23 1.26 10.95
CA ALA A 67 -12.10 0.42 9.77
C ALA A 67 -10.70 -0.17 9.62
N LEU A 68 -9.63 0.59 9.91
CA LEU A 68 -8.26 0.08 9.98
C LEU A 68 -8.09 -0.92 11.12
N MET A 69 -8.53 -0.59 12.33
CA MET A 69 -8.44 -1.46 13.50
C MET A 69 -9.14 -2.80 13.29
N ASN A 70 -10.30 -2.78 12.64
CA ASN A 70 -11.10 -3.97 12.33
C ASN A 70 -10.78 -4.57 10.95
N SER A 71 -9.79 -4.05 10.24
CA SER A 71 -9.39 -4.53 8.92
C SER A 71 -10.58 -4.67 7.93
N CYS A 72 -11.46 -3.66 7.86
CA CYS A 72 -12.70 -3.69 7.10
C CYS A 72 -12.43 -3.58 5.59
N ASN A 73 -12.68 -4.65 4.81
CA ASN A 73 -12.52 -4.62 3.36
C ASN A 73 -13.53 -3.68 2.66
N PRO A 74 -14.86 -3.73 2.95
CA PRO A 74 -15.83 -2.85 2.31
C PRO A 74 -15.51 -1.36 2.45
N TYR A 75 -15.00 -0.92 3.60
CA TYR A 75 -14.60 0.48 3.75
C TYR A 75 -13.42 0.84 2.82
N MET A 76 -12.40 -0.01 2.73
CA MET A 76 -11.27 0.23 1.82
C MET A 76 -11.70 0.27 0.36
N ILE A 77 -12.62 -0.62 -0.04
CA ILE A 77 -13.23 -0.63 -1.37
C ILE A 77 -13.93 0.70 -1.63
N HIS A 78 -14.77 1.16 -0.71
CA HIS A 78 -15.46 2.44 -0.81
C HIS A 78 -14.46 3.59 -1.04
N LEU A 79 -13.40 3.69 -0.24
CA LEU A 79 -12.39 4.74 -0.39
C LEU A 79 -11.72 4.72 -1.77
N ALA A 80 -11.35 3.53 -2.27
CA ALA A 80 -10.73 3.41 -3.59
C ALA A 80 -11.69 3.79 -4.73
N LEU A 81 -12.97 3.45 -4.62
CA LEU A 81 -13.99 3.81 -5.60
C LEU A 81 -14.28 5.31 -5.60
N GLU A 82 -14.31 5.96 -4.44
CA GLU A 82 -14.47 7.42 -4.33
C GLU A 82 -13.27 8.18 -4.91
N MET A 83 -12.05 7.69 -4.72
CA MET A 83 -10.87 8.26 -5.39
C MET A 83 -10.91 8.06 -6.91
N GLY A 84 -11.47 6.96 -7.37
CA GLY A 84 -11.43 6.53 -8.77
C GLY A 84 -10.11 5.87 -9.18
N ASN A 85 -10.17 5.05 -10.21
CA ASN A 85 -9.07 4.18 -10.65
C ASN A 85 -7.76 4.92 -10.91
N SER A 86 -7.82 6.01 -11.70
CA SER A 86 -6.63 6.76 -12.10
C SER A 86 -5.94 7.44 -10.92
N ARG A 87 -6.71 8.00 -9.99
CA ARG A 87 -6.16 8.63 -8.79
C ARG A 87 -5.56 7.61 -7.85
N PHE A 88 -6.25 6.50 -7.63
CA PHE A 88 -5.70 5.44 -6.79
C PHE A 88 -4.41 4.83 -7.36
N ALA A 89 -4.35 4.61 -8.70
CA ALA A 89 -3.13 4.19 -9.39
C ALA A 89 -1.99 5.21 -9.25
N TYR A 90 -2.31 6.51 -9.35
CA TYR A 90 -1.35 7.58 -9.14
C TYR A 90 -0.73 7.53 -7.74
N TYR A 91 -1.55 7.39 -6.68
CA TYR A 91 -1.03 7.25 -5.32
C TYR A 91 -0.18 6.00 -5.13
N GLN A 92 -0.57 4.86 -5.70
CA GLN A 92 0.28 3.66 -5.69
C GLN A 92 1.67 3.97 -6.28
N SER A 93 1.72 4.73 -7.37
CA SER A 93 2.99 5.12 -7.98
C SER A 93 3.81 6.10 -7.15
N LEU A 94 3.17 6.99 -6.39
CA LEU A 94 3.83 7.90 -5.44
C LEU A 94 4.48 7.16 -4.28
N PHE A 95 3.84 6.10 -3.78
CA PHE A 95 4.42 5.20 -2.78
C PHE A 95 5.51 4.28 -3.32
N GLY A 96 5.84 4.39 -4.62
CA GLY A 96 6.93 3.63 -5.26
C GLY A 96 6.55 2.22 -5.71
N PHE A 97 5.28 1.82 -5.62
CA PHE A 97 4.85 0.50 -6.12
C PHE A 97 4.97 0.40 -7.64
N GLY A 98 5.37 -0.80 -8.12
CA GLY A 98 5.63 -1.04 -9.53
C GLY A 98 7.01 -0.60 -10.03
N LYS A 99 7.86 -0.10 -9.15
CA LYS A 99 9.24 0.31 -9.44
C LYS A 99 10.21 -0.34 -8.45
N ILE A 100 11.47 -0.51 -8.85
CA ILE A 100 12.52 -0.90 -7.89
C ILE A 100 12.71 0.24 -6.88
N THR A 101 12.98 -0.09 -5.61
CA THR A 101 13.28 0.91 -4.57
C THR A 101 14.68 1.48 -4.74
N GLY A 102 15.54 0.77 -5.49
CA GLY A 102 16.94 1.13 -5.67
C GLY A 102 17.82 0.78 -4.47
N ILE A 103 17.37 -0.15 -3.61
CA ILE A 103 18.22 -0.68 -2.54
C ILE A 103 19.50 -1.29 -3.13
N ASP A 104 20.60 -1.17 -2.42
CA ASP A 104 21.92 -1.67 -2.81
C ASP A 104 22.07 -3.19 -2.69
N LEU A 105 21.01 -3.92 -3.11
CA LEU A 105 20.96 -5.38 -3.21
C LEU A 105 20.62 -5.81 -4.64
N PRO A 106 21.24 -6.90 -5.14
CA PRO A 106 20.95 -7.39 -6.48
C PRO A 106 19.62 -8.15 -6.56
N GLY A 107 18.98 -8.09 -7.74
CA GLY A 107 17.82 -8.93 -8.07
C GLY A 107 16.50 -8.41 -7.53
N GLU A 108 16.36 -7.09 -7.34
CA GLU A 108 15.11 -6.49 -6.90
C GLU A 108 14.03 -6.62 -7.98
N THR A 109 12.84 -7.12 -7.58
CA THR A 109 11.64 -7.18 -8.43
C THR A 109 10.81 -5.90 -8.32
N THR A 110 10.17 -5.50 -9.42
CA THR A 110 9.21 -4.39 -9.44
C THR A 110 7.84 -4.75 -8.88
N GLY A 111 7.55 -6.05 -8.73
CA GLY A 111 6.20 -6.51 -8.47
C GLY A 111 5.28 -6.38 -9.70
N ILE A 112 3.97 -6.44 -9.46
CA ILE A 112 2.93 -6.32 -10.51
C ILE A 112 1.92 -5.28 -10.06
N VAL A 113 1.84 -4.16 -10.80
CA VAL A 113 0.92 -3.05 -10.55
C VAL A 113 0.25 -2.66 -11.88
N TYR A 114 -1.04 -2.37 -11.84
CA TYR A 114 -1.82 -2.13 -13.07
C TYR A 114 -1.61 -0.74 -13.67
N GLY A 115 -1.29 0.28 -12.85
CA GLY A 115 -1.12 1.67 -13.32
C GLY A 115 -2.36 2.17 -14.05
N ASP A 116 -2.18 2.80 -15.21
CA ASP A 116 -3.26 3.37 -16.01
C ASP A 116 -4.25 2.33 -16.58
N ARG A 117 -3.91 1.03 -16.50
CA ARG A 117 -4.78 -0.07 -16.92
C ARG A 117 -5.69 -0.59 -15.81
N MET A 118 -5.64 0.01 -14.63
CA MET A 118 -6.45 -0.37 -13.48
C MET A 118 -7.93 -0.26 -13.78
N THR A 119 -8.64 -1.38 -13.68
CA THR A 119 -10.11 -1.41 -13.78
C THR A 119 -10.74 -1.14 -12.42
N THR A 120 -12.05 -0.91 -12.38
CA THR A 120 -12.78 -0.67 -11.13
C THR A 120 -12.70 -1.85 -10.16
N ILE A 121 -12.71 -3.08 -10.68
CA ILE A 121 -12.55 -4.28 -9.84
C ILE A 121 -11.10 -4.41 -9.34
N ASP A 122 -10.10 -4.02 -10.15
CA ASP A 122 -8.71 -4.02 -9.71
C ASP A 122 -8.52 -3.00 -8.57
N ALA A 123 -9.05 -1.77 -8.71
CA ALA A 123 -9.01 -0.76 -7.65
C ALA A 123 -9.64 -1.26 -6.36
N ALA A 124 -10.82 -1.89 -6.45
CA ALA A 124 -11.50 -2.47 -5.32
C ALA A 124 -10.66 -3.55 -4.63
N CYS A 125 -10.07 -4.49 -5.37
CA CYS A 125 -9.24 -5.56 -4.81
C CYS A 125 -7.90 -5.02 -4.29
N ASN A 126 -7.25 -4.11 -5.02
CA ASN A 126 -5.99 -3.50 -4.59
C ASN A 126 -6.16 -2.71 -3.29
N SER A 127 -7.34 -2.15 -3.01
CA SER A 127 -7.60 -1.34 -1.81
C SER A 127 -7.36 -2.09 -0.50
N PHE A 128 -7.46 -3.40 -0.52
CA PHE A 128 -7.15 -4.28 0.62
C PHE A 128 -6.02 -5.27 0.31
N GLY A 129 -5.21 -4.95 -0.71
CA GLY A 129 -3.94 -5.62 -1.02
C GLY A 129 -4.06 -6.96 -1.73
N GLN A 130 -5.12 -7.19 -2.49
CA GLN A 130 -5.25 -8.33 -3.39
C GLN A 130 -5.12 -7.90 -4.85
N THR A 131 -4.75 -8.83 -5.72
CA THR A 131 -4.50 -8.61 -7.17
C THR A 131 -3.37 -7.62 -7.50
N ILE A 132 -2.63 -7.15 -6.50
CA ILE A 132 -1.40 -6.37 -6.60
C ILE A 132 -0.25 -7.17 -6.00
N ASN A 133 0.91 -7.22 -6.65
CA ASN A 133 2.09 -7.88 -6.11
C ASN A 133 3.19 -6.84 -5.85
N VAL A 134 3.74 -6.87 -4.66
CA VAL A 134 4.78 -5.94 -4.19
C VAL A 134 5.89 -6.71 -3.49
N ASN A 135 7.11 -6.19 -3.46
CA ASN A 135 8.17 -6.75 -2.65
C ASN A 135 8.16 -6.15 -1.22
N MET A 136 8.85 -6.79 -0.29
CA MET A 136 8.86 -6.35 1.11
C MET A 136 9.51 -4.97 1.28
N MET A 137 10.49 -4.61 0.45
CA MET A 137 11.16 -3.31 0.53
C MET A 137 10.25 -2.18 0.06
N GLN A 138 9.44 -2.40 -0.98
CA GLN A 138 8.41 -1.44 -1.41
C GLN A 138 7.41 -1.17 -0.28
N MET A 139 6.91 -2.23 0.38
CA MET A 139 6.00 -2.08 1.53
C MET A 139 6.65 -1.33 2.69
N MET A 140 7.90 -1.67 3.03
CA MET A 140 8.64 -1.01 4.10
C MET A 140 8.87 0.47 3.79
N ALA A 141 9.30 0.81 2.57
CA ALA A 141 9.50 2.19 2.14
C ALA A 141 8.19 3.01 2.20
N ALA A 142 7.06 2.42 1.76
CA ALA A 142 5.74 3.03 1.85
C ALA A 142 5.33 3.30 3.30
N TYR A 143 5.51 2.34 4.21
CA TYR A 143 5.22 2.54 5.63
C TYR A 143 6.12 3.61 6.27
N CYS A 144 7.41 3.60 5.94
CA CYS A 144 8.33 4.64 6.39
C CYS A 144 7.85 6.03 5.94
N SER A 145 7.38 6.17 4.70
CA SER A 145 6.88 7.46 4.20
C SER A 145 5.62 7.94 4.95
N ILE A 146 4.72 7.02 5.31
CA ILE A 146 3.51 7.37 6.08
C ILE A 146 3.87 7.93 7.46
N ILE A 147 4.88 7.35 8.15
CA ILE A 147 5.20 7.72 9.53
C ILE A 147 6.26 8.82 9.67
N ASN A 148 6.94 9.20 8.58
CA ASN A 148 8.01 10.20 8.60
C ASN A 148 7.62 11.58 8.04
N GLY A 149 6.32 11.80 7.79
CA GLY A 149 5.81 13.05 7.25
C GLY A 149 5.72 13.08 5.71
N GLY A 150 5.66 11.92 5.05
CA GLY A 150 5.38 11.81 3.61
C GLY A 150 6.61 11.66 2.72
N MET A 151 7.81 11.52 3.28
CA MET A 151 9.05 11.41 2.49
C MET A 151 9.36 9.96 2.12
N LEU A 152 9.35 9.66 0.82
CA LEU A 152 9.76 8.36 0.30
C LEU A 152 11.27 8.36 0.06
N TYR A 153 12.02 7.72 0.94
CA TYR A 153 13.46 7.59 0.84
C TYR A 153 13.88 6.32 0.09
N GLN A 154 14.98 6.42 -0.65
CA GLN A 154 15.65 5.24 -1.21
C GLN A 154 16.30 4.44 -0.07
N PRO A 155 15.90 3.17 0.15
CA PRO A 155 16.53 2.34 1.17
C PRO A 155 17.95 1.97 0.78
N HIS A 156 18.83 1.82 1.76
CA HIS A 156 20.20 1.34 1.56
C HIS A 156 20.69 0.58 2.81
N ILE A 157 21.57 -0.39 2.61
CA ILE A 157 22.21 -1.18 3.68
C ILE A 157 23.59 -0.63 3.99
N VAL A 158 24.33 -0.25 2.95
CA VAL A 158 25.70 0.28 3.10
C VAL A 158 25.63 1.73 3.55
N LYS A 159 26.07 2.01 4.77
CA LYS A 159 26.18 3.37 5.29
C LYS A 159 27.39 4.09 4.69
N ARG A 160 28.55 3.42 4.67
CA ARG A 160 29.79 3.99 4.12
C ARG A 160 30.78 2.89 3.73
N ILE A 161 31.71 3.25 2.87
CA ILE A 161 32.85 2.43 2.45
C ILE A 161 34.10 3.13 2.93
N GLU A 162 34.96 2.39 3.62
CA GLU A 162 36.25 2.88 4.14
C GLU A 162 37.39 2.11 3.48
N SER A 163 38.50 2.79 3.25
CA SER A 163 39.76 2.16 2.84
C SER A 163 40.44 1.43 4.02
N ALA A 164 41.45 0.63 3.75
CA ALA A 164 42.17 -0.12 4.78
C ALA A 164 42.84 0.78 5.85
N ASN A 165 43.10 2.01 5.56
CA ASN A 165 43.65 3.02 6.50
C ASN A 165 42.58 3.85 7.22
N GLY A 166 41.30 3.53 7.06
CA GLY A 166 40.20 4.19 7.75
C GLY A 166 39.64 5.45 7.08
N GLU A 167 40.14 5.81 5.89
CA GLU A 167 39.59 6.94 5.15
C GLU A 167 38.24 6.61 4.50
N VAL A 168 37.28 7.51 4.64
CA VAL A 168 35.93 7.33 4.02
C VAL A 168 36.05 7.54 2.51
N VAL A 169 35.87 6.47 1.75
CA VAL A 169 35.87 6.46 0.28
C VAL A 169 34.52 6.92 -0.27
N LYS A 170 33.43 6.49 0.35
CA LYS A 170 32.05 6.84 -0.02
C LYS A 170 31.14 6.78 1.18
N GLU A 171 30.25 7.74 1.33
CA GLU A 171 29.19 7.76 2.31
C GLU A 171 27.83 7.91 1.61
N TYR A 172 26.86 7.10 2.03
CA TYR A 172 25.49 7.17 1.55
C TYR A 172 24.66 7.98 2.55
N LYS A 173 23.90 8.96 2.05
CA LYS A 173 22.97 9.78 2.84
C LYS A 173 21.54 9.48 2.41
N ALA A 174 20.60 9.75 3.30
CA ALA A 174 19.19 9.70 2.95
C ALA A 174 18.91 10.72 1.82
N ASN A 175 18.31 10.24 0.73
CA ASN A 175 17.90 11.04 -0.44
C ASN A 175 16.38 10.91 -0.62
#